data_cf9387d74822761d4f9fece966205777
#
_entry.id   cf9387d74822761d4f9fece966205777
#
_cell.length_a   1.000
_cell.length_b   1.000
_cell.length_c   1.000
_cell.angle_alpha   90.00
_cell.angle_beta   90.00
_cell.angle_gamma   90.00
#
_symmetry.space_group_name_H-M   'P 1'
#
loop_
_entity.id
_entity.type
_entity.pdbx_description
1 polymer ?
#
loop_
_entity_poly.entity_id
_entity_poly.type
_entity_poly.pdbx_seq_one_letter_code
_entity_poly.pdbx_strand_id
1 'polypeptide(L)'
;MKDRKDKVMIELKNIDVTFKNGSHEFKAVDNVSLKINKGEIFGIVGPSGAGKSTLVRVINLLQRPTNGEVIVEGADITKFNRKQLRKTRLNIGMIFQHFNLISGSTIAENVAFSLYANNYPKDKIKDRVKEQCQQVEKRI
;
A
#
# COMPACT_ATOMS: atom_id res chain seq x y z
N MET A 1 18.85 2.36 26.02
CA MET A 1 18.53 2.24 24.59
C MET A 1 17.10 1.73 24.49
N LYS A 2 16.11 2.63 24.24
CA LYS A 2 14.72 2.21 24.00
C LYS A 2 14.68 1.45 22.69
N ASP A 3 14.19 0.22 22.75
CA ASP A 3 14.17 -0.72 21.63
C ASP A 3 13.45 -0.13 20.40
N ARG A 4 14.12 -0.20 19.23
CA ARG A 4 13.54 0.22 17.94
C ARG A 4 12.33 -0.61 17.52
N LYS A 5 12.01 -1.69 18.25
CA LYS A 5 10.91 -2.60 17.95
C LYS A 5 9.53 -2.09 18.39
N ASP A 6 9.45 -1.19 19.36
CA ASP A 6 8.16 -0.75 19.92
C ASP A 6 7.53 0.46 19.19
N LYS A 7 8.10 0.90 18.06
CA LYS A 7 7.53 2.00 17.29
C LYS A 7 6.43 1.50 16.37
N VAL A 8 5.18 1.88 16.67
CA VAL A 8 4.03 1.61 15.79
C VAL A 8 4.28 2.26 14.43
N MET A 9 4.26 1.45 13.37
CA MET A 9 4.41 1.87 11.99
C MET A 9 3.07 2.18 11.35
N ILE A 10 2.09 1.30 11.58
CA ILE A 10 0.72 1.43 11.05
C ILE A 10 -0.25 1.20 12.19
N GLU A 11 -1.24 2.07 12.32
CA GLU A 11 -2.36 1.90 13.24
C GLU A 11 -3.67 2.19 12.51
N LEU A 12 -4.58 1.24 12.55
CA LEU A 12 -5.96 1.39 12.12
C LEU A 12 -6.84 1.53 13.36
N LYS A 13 -7.73 2.52 13.36
CA LYS A 13 -8.65 2.76 14.47
C LYS A 13 -10.09 2.78 13.98
N ASN A 14 -10.88 1.83 14.46
CA ASN A 14 -12.32 1.73 14.21
C ASN A 14 -12.65 1.87 12.71
N ILE A 15 -11.97 1.12 11.88
CA ILE A 15 -12.12 1.18 10.43
C ILE A 15 -13.42 0.50 10.01
N ASP A 16 -14.27 1.27 9.36
CA ASP A 16 -15.41 0.77 8.60
C ASP A 16 -15.21 1.01 7.11
N VAL A 17 -15.61 0.04 6.29
CA VAL A 17 -15.73 0.22 4.84
C VAL A 17 -17.05 -0.33 4.37
N THR A 18 -17.92 0.57 3.92
CA THR A 18 -19.22 0.24 3.34
C THR A 18 -19.23 0.61 1.87
N PHE A 19 -19.60 -0.32 1.03
CA PHE A 19 -19.86 -0.09 -0.40
C PHE A 19 -21.36 0.07 -0.62
N LYS A 20 -21.73 1.06 -1.45
CA LYS A 20 -23.11 1.30 -1.86
C LYS A 20 -23.27 0.94 -3.34
N ASN A 21 -24.25 0.11 -3.63
CA ASN A 21 -24.64 -0.20 -5.00
C ASN A 21 -26.15 -0.02 -5.13
N GLY A 22 -26.57 1.16 -5.59
CA GLY A 22 -27.98 1.58 -5.59
C GLY A 22 -28.55 1.61 -4.17
N SER A 23 -29.62 0.85 -3.92
CA SER A 23 -30.26 0.72 -2.60
C SER A 23 -29.60 -0.29 -1.66
N HIS A 24 -28.62 -1.07 -2.16
CA HIS A 24 -27.94 -2.08 -1.36
C HIS A 24 -26.65 -1.53 -0.78
N GLU A 25 -26.48 -1.72 0.54
CA GLU A 25 -25.24 -1.44 1.25
C GLU A 25 -24.57 -2.76 1.67
N PHE A 26 -23.27 -2.84 1.44
CA PHE A 26 -22.46 -3.98 1.87
C PHE A 26 -21.28 -3.48 2.72
N LYS A 27 -21.24 -3.91 3.98
CA LYS A 27 -20.16 -3.60 4.90
C LYS A 27 -19.03 -4.61 4.71
N ALA A 28 -17.98 -4.20 4.03
CA ALA A 28 -16.83 -5.05 3.71
C ALA A 28 -15.81 -5.13 4.85
N VAL A 29 -15.72 -4.09 5.68
CA VAL A 29 -14.89 -4.03 6.88
C VAL A 29 -15.74 -3.41 7.98
N ASP A 30 -15.80 -4.05 9.15
CA ASP A 30 -16.64 -3.67 10.26
C ASP A 30 -15.80 -3.46 11.52
N ASN A 31 -15.65 -2.20 11.93
CA ASN A 31 -15.02 -1.74 13.17
C ASN A 31 -13.65 -2.40 13.48
N VAL A 32 -12.78 -2.46 12.48
CA VAL A 32 -11.47 -3.10 12.63
C VAL A 32 -10.45 -2.12 13.20
N SER A 33 -9.80 -2.53 14.29
CA SER A 33 -8.64 -1.82 14.87
C SER A 33 -7.45 -2.77 14.96
N LEU A 34 -6.27 -2.29 14.53
CA LEU A 34 -5.03 -3.07 14.62
C LEU A 34 -3.80 -2.13 14.65
N LYS A 35 -2.70 -2.67 15.16
CA LYS A 35 -1.39 -2.00 15.16
C LYS A 35 -0.34 -2.93 14.57
N ILE A 36 0.54 -2.37 13.77
CA ILE A 36 1.70 -3.07 13.19
C ILE A 36 2.94 -2.28 13.57
N ASN A 37 3.89 -2.94 14.21
CA ASN A 37 5.12 -2.33 14.66
C ASN A 37 6.19 -2.31 13.55
N LYS A 38 7.17 -1.46 13.72
CA LYS A 38 8.30 -1.39 12.78
C LYS A 38 9.08 -2.70 12.75
N GLY A 39 9.26 -3.25 11.53
CA GLY A 39 9.98 -4.51 11.29
C GLY A 39 9.17 -5.76 11.58
N GLU A 40 7.88 -5.62 11.89
CA GLU A 40 6.96 -6.73 12.07
C GLU A 40 6.48 -7.29 10.73
N ILE A 41 6.31 -8.63 10.67
CA ILE A 41 5.59 -9.33 9.61
C ILE A 41 4.19 -9.63 10.15
N PHE A 42 3.19 -8.97 9.60
CA PHE A 42 1.81 -9.08 10.03
C PHE A 42 0.95 -9.81 9.00
N GLY A 43 0.26 -10.86 9.41
CA GLY A 43 -0.59 -11.69 8.55
C GLY A 43 -2.08 -11.39 8.75
N ILE A 44 -2.83 -11.22 7.65
CA ILE A 44 -4.29 -11.10 7.65
C ILE A 44 -4.87 -12.35 6.98
N VAL A 45 -5.55 -13.18 7.74
CA VAL A 45 -6.13 -14.45 7.29
C VAL A 45 -7.66 -14.42 7.39
N GLY A 46 -8.34 -15.25 6.60
CA GLY A 46 -9.78 -15.36 6.60
C GLY A 46 -10.31 -15.92 5.28
N PRO A 47 -11.59 -16.31 5.20
CA PRO A 47 -12.22 -16.86 4.00
C PRO A 47 -12.25 -15.85 2.84
N SER A 48 -12.57 -16.35 1.63
CA SER A 48 -12.81 -15.47 0.47
C SER A 48 -13.96 -14.52 0.78
N GLY A 49 -13.85 -13.25 0.34
CA GLY A 49 -14.88 -12.23 0.61
C GLY A 49 -14.82 -11.57 2.00
N ALA A 50 -13.97 -12.01 2.92
CA ALA A 50 -13.88 -11.47 4.29
C ALA A 50 -13.29 -10.05 4.40
N GLY A 51 -13.17 -9.29 3.31
CA GLY A 51 -12.69 -7.90 3.34
C GLY A 51 -11.17 -7.72 3.43
N LYS A 52 -10.35 -8.81 3.41
CA LYS A 52 -8.88 -8.73 3.55
C LYS A 52 -8.22 -7.75 2.57
N SER A 53 -8.51 -7.90 1.28
CA SER A 53 -7.96 -7.02 0.24
C SER A 53 -8.44 -5.57 0.38
N THR A 54 -9.66 -5.37 0.86
CA THR A 54 -10.20 -4.04 1.19
C THR A 54 -9.42 -3.42 2.34
N LEU A 55 -9.19 -4.17 3.42
CA LEU A 55 -8.43 -3.70 4.58
C LEU A 55 -6.99 -3.33 4.22
N VAL A 56 -6.30 -4.16 3.42
CA VAL A 56 -4.95 -3.85 2.92
C VAL A 56 -4.93 -2.56 2.08
N ARG A 57 -5.96 -2.33 1.24
CA ARG A 57 -6.08 -1.10 0.45
C ARG A 57 -6.41 0.14 1.30
N VAL A 58 -6.97 -0.04 2.49
CA VAL A 58 -7.21 1.06 3.44
C VAL A 58 -5.89 1.57 4.01
N ILE A 59 -4.92 0.72 4.26
CA ILE A 59 -3.62 1.11 4.84
C ILE A 59 -2.91 2.21 4.04
N ASN A 60 -3.04 2.19 2.71
CA ASN A 60 -2.46 3.21 1.82
C ASN A 60 -3.50 4.16 1.21
N LEU A 61 -4.75 4.10 1.71
CA LEU A 61 -5.91 4.86 1.23
C LEU A 61 -6.19 4.69 -0.28
N LEU A 62 -5.82 3.57 -0.90
CA LEU A 62 -6.37 3.20 -2.21
C LEU A 62 -7.87 2.95 -2.09
N GLN A 63 -8.31 2.42 -0.95
CA GLN A 63 -9.70 2.44 -0.49
C GLN A 63 -9.81 3.38 0.71
N ARG A 64 -10.63 4.43 0.60
CA ARG A 64 -10.92 5.26 1.76
C ARG A 64 -11.88 4.54 2.69
N PRO A 65 -11.65 4.55 3.99
CA PRO A 65 -12.63 4.04 4.96
C PRO A 65 -13.87 4.95 4.97
N THR A 66 -15.01 4.38 5.31
CA THR A 66 -16.25 5.13 5.56
C THR A 66 -16.16 5.84 6.92
N ASN A 67 -15.57 5.19 7.92
CA ASN A 67 -15.27 5.72 9.24
C ASN A 67 -13.91 5.20 9.71
N GLY A 68 -13.37 5.88 10.73
CA GLY A 68 -12.12 5.51 11.38
C GLY A 68 -10.92 6.30 10.89
N GLU A 69 -9.76 6.03 11.49
CA GLU A 69 -8.50 6.72 11.23
C GLU A 69 -7.44 5.73 10.76
N VAL A 70 -6.62 6.17 9.82
CA VAL A 70 -5.45 5.43 9.34
C VAL A 70 -4.20 6.22 9.68
N ILE A 71 -3.40 5.70 10.61
CA ILE A 71 -2.19 6.37 11.09
C ILE A 71 -0.99 5.61 10.54
N VAL A 72 -0.13 6.31 9.81
CA VAL A 72 1.11 5.77 9.26
C VAL A 72 2.27 6.62 9.78
N GLU A 73 3.24 5.98 10.44
CA GLU A 73 4.38 6.65 11.07
C GLU A 73 3.97 7.80 12.01
N GLY A 74 2.83 7.65 12.71
CA GLY A 74 2.31 8.62 13.65
C GLY A 74 1.47 9.75 13.01
N ALA A 75 1.30 9.77 11.70
CA ALA A 75 0.48 10.75 11.00
C ALA A 75 -0.85 10.15 10.52
N ASP A 76 -1.98 10.80 10.84
CA ASP A 76 -3.29 10.40 10.33
C ASP A 76 -3.41 10.79 8.85
N ILE A 77 -3.25 9.80 7.98
CA ILE A 77 -3.27 10.00 6.53
C ILE A 77 -4.68 10.20 5.96
N THR A 78 -5.74 9.92 6.73
CA THR A 78 -7.13 10.16 6.29
C THR A 78 -7.39 11.65 6.06
N LYS A 79 -6.68 12.51 6.79
CA LYS A 79 -6.77 13.99 6.72
C LYS A 79 -5.86 14.60 5.65
N PHE A 80 -5.04 13.78 4.98
CA PHE A 80 -4.08 14.26 3.99
C PHE A 80 -4.76 14.69 2.69
N ASN A 81 -4.24 15.80 2.13
CA ASN A 81 -4.57 16.22 0.77
C ASN A 81 -3.89 15.31 -0.27
N ARG A 82 -4.26 15.48 -1.55
CA ARG A 82 -3.73 14.63 -2.65
C ARG A 82 -2.20 14.65 -2.74
N LYS A 83 -1.56 15.80 -2.51
CA LYS A 83 -0.09 15.95 -2.61
C LYS A 83 0.61 15.22 -1.47
N GLN A 84 0.12 15.37 -0.24
CA GLN A 84 0.63 14.66 0.94
C GLN A 84 0.47 13.15 0.80
N LEU A 85 -0.72 12.70 0.39
CA LEU A 85 -1.02 11.28 0.20
C LEU A 85 -0.14 10.65 -0.88
N ARG A 86 0.10 11.36 -2.01
CA ARG A 86 1.04 10.90 -3.03
C ARG A 86 2.44 10.70 -2.45
N LYS A 87 2.93 11.65 -1.64
CA LYS A 87 4.26 11.55 -1.00
C LYS A 87 4.33 10.35 -0.05
N THR A 88 3.29 10.12 0.77
CA THR A 88 3.22 8.97 1.68
C THR A 88 3.25 7.64 0.90
N ARG A 89 2.49 7.55 -0.18
CA ARG A 89 2.43 6.33 -1.01
C ARG A 89 3.74 5.98 -1.70
N LEU A 90 4.66 6.91 -1.92
CA LEU A 90 6.00 6.62 -2.45
C LEU A 90 6.82 5.73 -1.48
N ASN A 91 6.50 5.77 -0.20
CA ASN A 91 7.16 4.97 0.84
C ASN A 91 6.43 3.65 1.16
N ILE A 92 5.30 3.38 0.49
CA ILE A 92 4.49 2.17 0.72
C ILE A 92 4.49 1.34 -0.56
N GLY A 93 5.27 0.26 -0.59
CA GLY A 93 5.21 -0.71 -1.68
C GLY A 93 3.94 -1.58 -1.55
N MET A 94 3.28 -1.87 -2.68
CA MET A 94 2.13 -2.76 -2.72
C MET A 94 2.29 -3.79 -3.85
N ILE A 95 2.16 -5.07 -3.49
CA ILE A 95 2.08 -6.15 -4.47
C ILE A 95 0.61 -6.48 -4.66
N PHE A 96 0.13 -6.36 -5.91
CA PHE A 96 -1.26 -6.63 -6.26
C PHE A 96 -1.47 -8.10 -6.63
N GLN A 97 -2.69 -8.57 -6.52
CA GLN A 97 -3.08 -9.93 -6.96
C GLN A 97 -3.00 -10.12 -8.48
N HIS A 98 -3.20 -9.06 -9.25
CA HIS A 98 -3.03 -9.01 -10.70
C HIS A 98 -1.75 -8.28 -11.06
N PHE A 99 -1.22 -8.54 -12.25
CA PHE A 99 0.06 -7.99 -12.70
C PHE A 99 0.12 -6.45 -12.70
N ASN A 100 -1.02 -5.77 -12.88
CA ASN A 100 -1.14 -4.30 -12.91
C ASN A 100 -0.09 -3.63 -13.81
N LEU A 101 0.21 -4.27 -14.94
CA LEU A 101 1.12 -3.72 -15.93
C LEU A 101 0.44 -2.58 -16.69
N ILE A 102 1.20 -1.57 -17.02
CA ILE A 102 0.78 -0.47 -17.88
C ILE A 102 0.69 -1.01 -19.31
N SER A 103 -0.53 -1.08 -19.83
CA SER A 103 -0.79 -1.56 -21.19
C SER A 103 -0.08 -0.67 -22.21
N GLY A 104 0.53 -1.29 -23.24
CA GLY A 104 1.26 -0.59 -24.28
C GLY A 104 2.69 -0.19 -23.89
N SER A 105 3.13 -0.48 -22.67
CA SER A 105 4.52 -0.27 -22.23
C SER A 105 5.30 -1.58 -22.21
N THR A 106 6.58 -1.51 -22.49
CA THR A 106 7.52 -2.63 -22.38
C THR A 106 7.74 -3.03 -20.92
N ILE A 107 8.33 -4.20 -20.68
CA ILE A 107 8.72 -4.64 -19.32
C ILE A 107 9.66 -3.63 -18.67
N ALA A 108 10.65 -3.15 -19.41
CA ALA A 108 11.61 -2.16 -18.92
C ALA A 108 10.93 -0.85 -18.51
N GLU A 109 9.95 -0.36 -19.28
CA GLU A 109 9.18 0.84 -18.95
C GLU A 109 8.30 0.63 -17.71
N ASN A 110 7.67 -0.53 -17.56
CA ASN A 110 6.90 -0.88 -16.37
C ASN A 110 7.79 -0.88 -15.11
N VAL A 111 9.00 -1.44 -15.17
CA VAL A 111 9.97 -1.41 -14.07
C VAL A 111 10.44 0.03 -13.80
N ALA A 112 10.74 0.80 -14.87
CA ALA A 112 11.20 2.17 -14.77
C ALA A 112 10.14 3.12 -14.17
N PHE A 113 8.85 2.81 -14.29
CA PHE A 113 7.77 3.67 -13.83
C PHE A 113 7.91 4.08 -12.36
N SER A 114 8.27 3.15 -11.49
CA SER A 114 8.49 3.42 -10.06
C SER A 114 9.67 4.36 -9.82
N LEU A 115 10.72 4.26 -10.64
CA LEU A 115 11.90 5.13 -10.56
C LEU A 115 11.56 6.55 -10.99
N TYR A 116 10.78 6.71 -12.07
CA TYR A 116 10.26 8.03 -12.49
C TYR A 116 9.39 8.67 -11.41
N ALA A 117 8.49 7.89 -10.80
CA ALA A 117 7.60 8.36 -9.75
C ALA A 117 8.35 8.88 -8.51
N ASN A 118 9.54 8.31 -8.24
CA ASN A 118 10.42 8.67 -7.11
C ASN A 118 11.50 9.69 -7.50
N ASN A 119 11.42 10.32 -8.69
CA ASN A 119 12.42 11.28 -9.19
C ASN A 119 13.85 10.74 -9.19
N TYR A 120 14.02 9.45 -9.49
CA TYR A 120 15.34 8.85 -9.63
C TYR A 120 16.12 9.52 -10.78
N PRO A 121 17.46 9.71 -10.68
CA PRO A 121 18.25 10.34 -11.73
C PRO A 121 18.04 9.67 -13.09
N LYS A 122 17.62 10.46 -14.08
CA LYS A 122 17.19 9.95 -15.40
C LYS A 122 18.29 9.19 -16.14
N ASP A 123 19.53 9.67 -16.00
CA ASP A 123 20.75 9.07 -16.58
C ASP A 123 21.05 7.67 -16.01
N LYS A 124 20.59 7.36 -14.80
CA LYS A 124 20.82 6.09 -14.10
C LYS A 124 19.65 5.10 -14.20
N ILE A 125 18.50 5.51 -14.73
CA ILE A 125 17.31 4.66 -14.78
C ILE A 125 17.56 3.37 -15.58
N LYS A 126 18.20 3.47 -16.75
CA LYS A 126 18.46 2.33 -17.63
C LYS A 126 19.29 1.24 -16.93
N ASP A 127 20.35 1.64 -16.26
CA ASP A 127 21.23 0.71 -15.56
C ASP A 127 20.52 0.10 -14.34
N ARG A 128 19.75 0.91 -13.61
CA ARG A 128 18.98 0.41 -12.47
C ARG A 128 17.89 -0.59 -12.88
N VAL A 129 17.18 -0.35 -13.99
CA VAL A 129 16.21 -1.30 -14.54
C VAL A 129 16.87 -2.62 -14.89
N LYS A 130 18.02 -2.57 -15.60
CA LYS A 130 18.79 -3.77 -15.96
C LYS A 130 19.22 -4.56 -14.73
N GLU A 131 19.74 -3.89 -13.72
CA GLU A 131 20.11 -4.52 -12.44
C GLU A 131 18.93 -5.23 -11.78
N GLN A 132 17.76 -4.57 -11.71
CA GLN A 132 16.56 -5.16 -11.11
C GLN A 132 16.08 -6.41 -11.86
N CYS A 133 16.07 -6.38 -13.19
CA CYS A 133 15.70 -7.54 -14.01
C CYS A 133 16.66 -8.72 -13.77
N GLN A 134 17.97 -8.46 -13.76
CA GLN A 134 18.97 -9.51 -13.51
C GLN A 134 18.87 -10.12 -12.10
N GLN A 135 18.45 -9.34 -11.09
CA GLN A 135 18.25 -9.86 -9.72
C GLN A 135 17.07 -10.86 -9.66
N VAL A 136 16.06 -10.68 -10.49
CA VAL A 136 14.92 -11.60 -10.57
C VAL A 136 15.33 -12.89 -11.27
N GLU A 137 16.03 -12.80 -12.40
CA GLU A 137 16.52 -13.97 -13.15
C GLU A 137 17.42 -14.91 -12.32
N LYS A 138 18.23 -14.36 -11.41
CA LYS A 138 19.11 -15.16 -10.53
C LYS A 138 18.36 -15.88 -9.39
N ARG A 139 17.07 -15.62 -9.18
CA ARG A 139 16.26 -16.21 -8.11
C ARG A 139 15.27 -17.27 -8.60
N ILE A 140 15.20 -17.48 -9.91
CA ILE A 140 14.44 -18.53 -10.57
C ILE A 140 15.37 -19.70 -10.92
#